data_1f2aca18f531c325f1aa188861f10ae0
#
_entry.id   1f2aca18f531c325f1aa188861f10ae0
#
_cell.length_a   1.000
_cell.length_b   1.000
_cell.length_c   1.000
_cell.angle_alpha   90.00
_cell.angle_beta   90.00
_cell.angle_gamma   90.00
#
_symmetry.space_group_name_H-M   'P 1'
#
loop_
_entity.id
_entity.type
_entity.pdbx_description
1 polymer ?
#
loop_
_entity_poly.entity_id
_entity_poly.type
_entity_poly.pdbx_seq_one_letter_code
_entity_poly.pdbx_strand_id
1 'polypeptide(L)'
;MSLRNGGKKKIRVLIADREGVFRFGLKKLFAVEDDLRVVAQADSALQLIELTKSLQPHLYFIQAEIITEAGGNLLADIRREAPKCKIVVTSSSTPVEDEGRRFVELGASGIILKSVEPSLFVKCARKVVWENEVWLPHQQVARIAKFVETNASRSLRPVDTLTQREKTIISYLMQGWRNREIAQHLTITEQTVKNHLRSIYDKVGVSDRLELVLYAIHQKLLLPPVQPSQDEASAKPAS
;
A
#
# COMPACT_ATOMS: atom_id res chain seq x y z
N MET A 1 8.27 35.94 17.05
CA MET A 1 7.31 34.88 16.81
C MET A 1 8.01 33.74 16.05
N SER A 2 8.51 32.75 16.78
CA SER A 2 9.45 31.75 16.25
C SER A 2 8.65 30.58 15.73
N LEU A 3 8.60 30.38 14.41
CA LEU A 3 8.03 29.19 13.77
C LEU A 3 8.97 28.01 14.07
N ARG A 4 8.59 27.17 15.01
CA ARG A 4 9.22 25.86 15.25
C ARG A 4 8.98 24.97 14.02
N ASN A 5 9.95 24.97 13.12
CA ASN A 5 10.05 24.01 12.03
C ASN A 5 10.46 22.67 12.65
N GLY A 6 9.49 21.84 13.03
CA GLY A 6 9.71 20.48 13.47
C GLY A 6 10.17 19.64 12.28
N GLY A 7 11.48 19.62 12.01
CA GLY A 7 12.07 18.88 10.91
C GLY A 7 11.68 17.40 10.97
N LYS A 8 10.78 16.96 10.10
CA LYS A 8 10.50 15.53 9.92
C LYS A 8 11.82 14.82 9.66
N LYS A 9 12.13 13.81 10.47
CA LYS A 9 13.35 13.03 10.35
C LYS A 9 13.39 12.38 8.97
N LYS A 10 14.40 12.71 8.15
CA LYS A 10 14.52 12.19 6.77
C LYS A 10 14.66 10.68 6.78
N ILE A 11 13.92 10.01 5.90
CA ILE A 11 14.07 8.58 5.64
C ILE A 11 15.38 8.38 4.87
N ARG A 12 16.30 7.62 5.46
CA ARG A 12 17.57 7.24 4.85
C ARG A 12 17.37 5.95 4.06
N VAL A 13 17.58 6.02 2.76
CA VAL A 13 17.30 4.93 1.81
C VAL A 13 18.59 4.35 1.28
N LEU A 14 18.71 3.02 1.24
CA LEU A 14 19.72 2.28 0.49
C LEU A 14 19.03 1.54 -0.65
N ILE A 15 19.60 1.64 -1.87
CA ILE A 15 19.08 0.99 -3.07
C ILE A 15 20.08 -0.09 -3.49
N ALA A 16 19.65 -1.36 -3.51
CA ALA A 16 20.44 -2.49 -3.97
C ALA A 16 19.81 -3.09 -5.24
N ASP A 17 20.45 -2.87 -6.37
CA ASP A 17 19.95 -3.31 -7.67
C ASP A 17 21.13 -3.42 -8.66
N ARG A 18 21.13 -4.41 -9.53
CA ARG A 18 22.20 -4.56 -10.54
C ARG A 18 22.10 -3.54 -11.66
N GLU A 19 20.89 -3.08 -11.96
CA GLU A 19 20.64 -2.13 -13.00
C GLU A 19 21.03 -0.70 -12.56
N GLY A 20 22.18 -0.22 -13.04
CA GLY A 20 22.67 1.12 -12.70
C GLY A 20 21.70 2.24 -13.08
N VAL A 21 20.98 2.09 -14.19
CA VAL A 21 19.96 3.07 -14.64
C VAL A 21 18.80 3.14 -13.65
N PHE A 22 18.34 2.00 -13.15
CA PHE A 22 17.27 1.96 -12.15
C PHE A 22 17.71 2.60 -10.82
N ARG A 23 18.92 2.27 -10.34
CA ARG A 23 19.48 2.92 -9.13
C ARG A 23 19.58 4.44 -9.29
N PHE A 24 20.06 4.89 -10.46
CA PHE A 24 20.17 6.31 -10.78
C PHE A 24 18.78 6.98 -10.83
N GLY A 25 17.80 6.34 -11.46
CA GLY A 25 16.42 6.81 -11.55
C GLY A 25 15.80 7.00 -10.18
N LEU A 26 15.83 5.98 -9.30
CA LEU A 26 15.33 6.09 -7.93
C LEU A 26 16.08 7.15 -7.11
N LYS A 27 17.40 7.26 -7.26
CA LYS A 27 18.17 8.32 -6.59
C LYS A 27 17.69 9.70 -7.00
N LYS A 28 17.43 9.93 -8.28
CA LYS A 28 16.90 11.21 -8.79
C LYS A 28 15.47 11.46 -8.31
N LEU A 29 14.62 10.44 -8.34
CA LEU A 29 13.25 10.51 -7.86
C LEU A 29 13.20 10.93 -6.38
N PHE A 30 14.00 10.30 -5.53
CA PHE A 30 14.02 10.63 -4.10
C PHE A 30 14.76 11.94 -3.77
N ALA A 31 15.60 12.44 -4.66
CA ALA A 31 16.35 13.68 -4.42
C ALA A 31 15.48 14.93 -4.45
N VAL A 32 14.30 14.89 -5.11
CA VAL A 32 13.35 16.01 -5.15
C VAL A 32 12.41 16.04 -3.94
N GLU A 33 12.45 15.02 -3.09
CA GLU A 33 11.61 14.89 -1.90
C GLU A 33 12.38 15.36 -0.66
N ASP A 34 11.80 16.26 0.11
CA ASP A 34 12.45 16.85 1.29
C ASP A 34 12.68 15.84 2.43
N ASP A 35 11.88 14.81 2.48
CA ASP A 35 11.81 13.80 3.54
C ASP A 35 12.51 12.47 3.21
N LEU A 36 13.05 12.33 1.99
CA LEU A 36 13.78 11.16 1.54
C LEU A 36 15.24 11.48 1.22
N ARG A 37 16.15 10.56 1.53
CA ARG A 37 17.57 10.70 1.19
C ARG A 37 18.20 9.35 0.86
N VAL A 38 18.63 9.16 -0.36
CA VAL A 38 19.46 8.01 -0.74
C VAL A 38 20.85 8.19 -0.13
N VAL A 39 21.21 7.30 0.79
CA VAL A 39 22.49 7.35 1.52
C VAL A 39 23.54 6.45 0.89
N ALA A 40 23.12 5.39 0.18
CA ALA A 40 24.03 4.49 -0.53
C ALA A 40 23.32 3.75 -1.67
N GLN A 41 24.11 3.18 -2.55
CA GLN A 41 23.71 2.26 -3.61
C GLN A 41 24.62 1.04 -3.59
N ALA A 42 24.07 -0.14 -3.88
CA ALA A 42 24.80 -1.40 -3.99
C ALA A 42 24.36 -2.14 -5.27
N ASP A 43 25.21 -2.98 -5.81
CA ASP A 43 24.92 -3.86 -6.95
C ASP A 43 25.03 -5.35 -6.60
N SER A 44 25.41 -5.66 -5.36
CA SER A 44 25.61 -7.01 -4.86
C SER A 44 25.24 -7.14 -3.39
N ALA A 45 24.99 -8.37 -2.96
CA ALA A 45 24.68 -8.69 -1.56
C ALA A 45 25.85 -8.35 -0.62
N LEU A 46 27.08 -8.58 -1.05
CA LEU A 46 28.27 -8.28 -0.24
C LEU A 46 28.37 -6.79 0.05
N GLN A 47 28.32 -5.95 -0.99
CA GLN A 47 28.36 -4.51 -0.85
C GLN A 47 27.17 -3.98 -0.01
N LEU A 48 25.98 -4.57 -0.18
CA LEU A 48 24.80 -4.23 0.59
C LEU A 48 25.01 -4.42 2.09
N ILE A 49 25.60 -5.56 2.52
CA ILE A 49 25.87 -5.85 3.93
C ILE A 49 26.93 -4.89 4.51
N GLU A 50 28.01 -4.61 3.76
CA GLU A 50 29.04 -3.66 4.20
C GLU A 50 28.48 -2.26 4.43
N LEU A 51 27.65 -1.78 3.50
CA LEU A 51 27.00 -0.48 3.59
C LEU A 51 25.94 -0.46 4.70
N THR A 52 25.28 -1.57 4.98
CA THR A 52 24.34 -1.69 6.09
C THR A 52 25.03 -1.49 7.44
N LYS A 53 26.17 -2.15 7.66
CA LYS A 53 26.94 -2.01 8.90
C LYS A 53 27.38 -0.57 9.16
N SER A 54 27.85 0.11 8.13
CA SER A 54 28.40 1.47 8.26
C SER A 54 27.33 2.55 8.34
N LEU A 55 26.21 2.39 7.61
CA LEU A 55 25.23 3.46 7.41
C LEU A 55 23.90 3.26 8.16
N GLN A 56 23.53 2.02 8.48
CA GLN A 56 22.25 1.68 9.12
C GLN A 56 21.04 2.46 8.53
N PRO A 57 20.68 2.23 7.25
CA PRO A 57 19.53 2.89 6.62
C PRO A 57 18.21 2.56 7.30
N HIS A 58 17.21 3.42 7.12
CA HIS A 58 15.85 3.16 7.59
C HIS A 58 15.06 2.29 6.64
N LEU A 59 15.34 2.41 5.33
CA LEU A 59 14.61 1.74 4.25
C LEU A 59 15.59 1.19 3.22
N TYR A 60 15.30 0.00 2.76
CA TYR A 60 16.00 -0.66 1.65
C TYR A 60 15.03 -0.90 0.51
N PHE A 61 15.48 -0.63 -0.72
CA PHE A 61 14.91 -1.18 -1.94
C PHE A 61 15.91 -2.19 -2.48
N ILE A 62 15.54 -3.47 -2.51
CA ILE A 62 16.45 -4.57 -2.87
C ILE A 62 15.85 -5.37 -4.02
N GLN A 63 16.61 -5.52 -5.09
CA GLN A 63 16.23 -6.35 -6.24
C GLN A 63 16.06 -7.82 -5.81
N ALA A 64 14.98 -8.47 -6.26
CA ALA A 64 14.60 -9.83 -5.90
C ALA A 64 15.73 -10.83 -6.19
N GLU A 65 16.41 -10.67 -7.32
CA GLU A 65 17.50 -11.55 -7.76
C GLU A 65 18.71 -11.47 -6.83
N ILE A 66 19.01 -10.31 -6.24
CA ILE A 66 20.10 -10.19 -5.23
C ILE A 66 19.76 -11.03 -3.99
N ILE A 67 18.51 -11.08 -3.59
CA ILE A 67 18.05 -11.86 -2.43
C ILE A 67 18.09 -13.35 -2.72
N THR A 68 17.59 -13.76 -3.89
CA THR A 68 17.51 -15.18 -4.28
C THR A 68 18.91 -15.79 -4.45
N GLU A 69 19.82 -15.09 -5.08
CA GLU A 69 21.19 -15.58 -5.33
C GLU A 69 22.06 -15.60 -4.06
N ALA A 70 21.84 -14.66 -3.14
CA ALA A 70 22.54 -14.64 -1.86
C ALA A 70 22.09 -15.76 -0.89
N GLY A 71 21.03 -16.50 -1.25
CA GLY A 71 20.38 -17.46 -0.36
C GLY A 71 19.50 -16.79 0.70
N GLY A 72 18.63 -17.55 1.33
CA GLY A 72 17.56 -17.04 2.21
C GLY A 72 17.98 -16.24 3.46
N ASN A 73 19.24 -16.10 3.75
CA ASN A 73 19.73 -15.45 4.97
C ASN A 73 19.98 -13.94 4.82
N LEU A 74 20.05 -13.41 3.59
CA LEU A 74 20.41 -11.99 3.35
C LEU A 74 19.52 -11.01 4.13
N LEU A 75 18.21 -11.20 4.13
CA LEU A 75 17.29 -10.32 4.86
C LEU A 75 17.45 -10.44 6.39
N ALA A 76 17.75 -11.65 6.88
CA ALA A 76 18.03 -11.87 8.30
C ALA A 76 19.35 -11.19 8.70
N ASP A 77 20.39 -11.25 7.85
CA ASP A 77 21.66 -10.58 8.07
C ASP A 77 21.51 -9.06 8.10
N ILE A 78 20.75 -8.47 7.16
CA ILE A 78 20.42 -7.04 7.17
C ILE A 78 19.72 -6.65 8.47
N ARG A 79 18.76 -7.44 8.94
CA ARG A 79 18.01 -7.15 10.16
C ARG A 79 18.85 -7.29 11.42
N ARG A 80 19.81 -8.19 11.44
CA ARG A 80 20.75 -8.31 12.55
C ARG A 80 21.59 -7.04 12.70
N GLU A 81 22.04 -6.45 11.58
CA GLU A 81 22.82 -5.22 11.58
C GLU A 81 21.95 -3.96 11.77
N ALA A 82 20.72 -3.94 11.23
CA ALA A 82 19.78 -2.83 11.28
C ALA A 82 18.38 -3.30 11.73
N PRO A 83 18.13 -3.58 13.02
CA PRO A 83 16.91 -4.25 13.50
C PRO A 83 15.58 -3.49 13.23
N LYS A 84 15.65 -2.18 13.11
CA LYS A 84 14.46 -1.31 12.87
C LYS A 84 14.24 -0.96 11.41
N CYS A 85 15.04 -1.52 10.51
CA CYS A 85 14.93 -1.23 9.09
C CYS A 85 13.65 -1.79 8.46
N LYS A 86 13.26 -1.18 7.37
CA LYS A 86 12.21 -1.67 6.46
C LYS A 86 12.85 -2.13 5.17
N ILE A 87 12.35 -3.23 4.61
CA ILE A 87 12.89 -3.82 3.38
C ILE A 87 11.76 -3.95 2.37
N VAL A 88 11.90 -3.28 1.23
CA VAL A 88 11.02 -3.40 0.07
C VAL A 88 11.77 -4.12 -1.03
N VAL A 89 11.21 -5.21 -1.51
CA VAL A 89 11.75 -5.98 -2.63
C VAL A 89 11.30 -5.34 -3.94
N THR A 90 12.25 -5.07 -4.84
CA THR A 90 11.94 -4.59 -6.20
C THR A 90 12.02 -5.77 -7.18
N SER A 91 11.04 -5.89 -8.08
CA SER A 91 10.99 -6.96 -9.08
C SER A 91 10.64 -6.42 -10.45
N SER A 92 11.23 -6.99 -11.51
CA SER A 92 10.93 -6.63 -12.91
C SER A 92 9.62 -7.25 -13.40
N SER A 93 9.20 -8.36 -12.80
CA SER A 93 7.93 -9.06 -13.09
C SER A 93 7.14 -9.29 -11.81
N THR A 94 5.84 -9.53 -11.94
CA THR A 94 5.04 -9.95 -10.79
C THR A 94 5.59 -11.28 -10.26
N PRO A 95 6.12 -11.32 -9.01
CA PRO A 95 6.63 -12.57 -8.45
C PRO A 95 5.54 -13.65 -8.47
N VAL A 96 5.94 -14.89 -8.74
CA VAL A 96 5.03 -16.04 -8.60
C VAL A 96 4.55 -16.09 -7.14
N GLU A 97 3.37 -16.66 -6.92
CA GLU A 97 2.69 -16.64 -5.60
C GLU A 97 3.61 -17.10 -4.45
N ASP A 98 4.34 -18.17 -4.66
CA ASP A 98 5.26 -18.73 -3.67
C ASP A 98 6.48 -17.84 -3.41
N GLU A 99 6.99 -17.16 -4.42
CA GLU A 99 8.13 -16.26 -4.29
C GLU A 99 7.75 -14.98 -3.52
N GLY A 100 6.62 -14.38 -3.83
CA GLY A 100 6.11 -13.21 -3.11
C GLY A 100 5.85 -13.52 -1.63
N ARG A 101 5.26 -14.69 -1.34
CA ARG A 101 5.05 -15.21 0.02
C ARG A 101 6.40 -15.35 0.74
N ARG A 102 7.37 -16.00 0.09
CA ARG A 102 8.70 -16.23 0.66
C ARG A 102 9.39 -14.94 1.07
N PHE A 103 9.31 -13.87 0.28
CA PHE A 103 9.88 -12.58 0.67
C PHE A 103 9.24 -12.00 1.93
N VAL A 104 7.91 -12.13 2.06
CA VAL A 104 7.20 -11.67 3.27
C VAL A 104 7.57 -12.52 4.49
N GLU A 105 7.66 -13.86 4.35
CA GLU A 105 8.12 -14.78 5.40
C GLU A 105 9.55 -14.49 5.86
N LEU A 106 10.44 -14.15 4.91
CA LEU A 106 11.79 -13.70 5.20
C LEU A 106 11.82 -12.28 5.81
N GLY A 107 10.66 -11.64 5.90
CA GLY A 107 10.49 -10.39 6.61
C GLY A 107 10.55 -9.15 5.73
N ALA A 108 10.35 -9.23 4.43
CA ALA A 108 10.15 -8.03 3.62
C ALA A 108 8.94 -7.24 4.13
N SER A 109 9.08 -5.92 4.14
CA SER A 109 8.00 -4.98 4.48
C SER A 109 7.16 -4.61 3.27
N GLY A 110 7.55 -5.09 2.08
CA GLY A 110 6.77 -4.88 0.86
C GLY A 110 7.46 -5.40 -0.38
N ILE A 111 6.70 -5.43 -1.47
CA ILE A 111 7.15 -5.78 -2.81
C ILE A 111 6.63 -4.70 -3.77
N ILE A 112 7.48 -4.19 -4.66
CA ILE A 112 7.10 -3.20 -5.66
C ILE A 112 7.68 -3.57 -7.02
N LEU A 113 6.87 -3.44 -8.08
CA LEU A 113 7.34 -3.70 -9.44
C LEU A 113 8.15 -2.52 -9.97
N LYS A 114 9.24 -2.78 -10.70
CA LYS A 114 10.03 -1.72 -11.34
C LYS A 114 9.25 -0.95 -12.42
N SER A 115 8.20 -1.56 -12.97
CA SER A 115 7.36 -1.00 -14.04
C SER A 115 6.25 -0.07 -13.55
N VAL A 116 6.08 0.12 -12.24
CA VAL A 116 5.04 1.01 -11.71
C VAL A 116 5.40 2.48 -11.93
N GLU A 117 4.38 3.33 -11.80
CA GLU A 117 4.54 4.78 -11.82
C GLU A 117 5.58 5.23 -10.78
N PRO A 118 6.58 6.08 -11.15
CA PRO A 118 7.64 6.50 -10.24
C PRO A 118 7.15 7.06 -8.90
N SER A 119 6.03 7.78 -8.90
CA SER A 119 5.40 8.34 -7.69
C SER A 119 5.05 7.28 -6.64
N LEU A 120 4.80 6.03 -7.06
CA LEU A 120 4.47 4.94 -6.15
C LEU A 120 5.67 4.48 -5.30
N PHE A 121 6.91 4.67 -5.77
CA PHE A 121 8.09 4.41 -4.93
C PHE A 121 8.17 5.38 -3.76
N VAL A 122 7.84 6.65 -3.98
CA VAL A 122 7.78 7.68 -2.91
C VAL A 122 6.67 7.35 -1.93
N LYS A 123 5.48 7.01 -2.42
CA LYS A 123 4.33 6.60 -1.61
C LYS A 123 4.64 5.35 -0.80
N CYS A 124 5.23 4.33 -1.41
CA CYS A 124 5.68 3.10 -0.76
C CYS A 124 6.66 3.39 0.38
N ALA A 125 7.70 4.19 0.12
CA ALA A 125 8.69 4.56 1.11
C ALA A 125 8.06 5.18 2.37
N ARG A 126 7.12 6.11 2.18
CA ARG A 126 6.42 6.78 3.28
C ARG A 126 5.51 5.83 4.07
N LYS A 127 4.70 5.05 3.37
CA LYS A 127 3.76 4.12 4.02
C LYS A 127 4.49 3.05 4.83
N VAL A 128 5.51 2.44 4.26
CA VAL A 128 6.26 1.37 4.92
C VAL A 128 7.03 1.88 6.14
N VAL A 129 7.62 3.09 6.10
CA VAL A 129 8.45 3.60 7.19
C VAL A 129 7.62 4.30 8.26
N TRP A 130 6.67 5.16 7.89
CA TRP A 130 5.94 5.98 8.86
C TRP A 130 4.65 5.34 9.35
N GLU A 131 3.94 4.63 8.44
CA GLU A 131 2.66 4.02 8.77
C GLU A 131 2.80 2.55 9.17
N ASN A 132 4.00 1.98 9.01
CA ASN A 132 4.29 0.55 9.25
C ASN A 132 3.42 -0.40 8.43
N GLU A 133 2.93 0.07 7.28
CA GLU A 133 2.09 -0.72 6.38
C GLU A 133 2.95 -1.67 5.54
N VAL A 134 2.40 -2.83 5.21
CA VAL A 134 3.01 -3.76 4.24
C VAL A 134 2.59 -3.32 2.85
N TRP A 135 3.57 -3.11 1.96
CA TRP A 135 3.33 -2.73 0.57
C TRP A 135 3.37 -3.95 -0.35
N LEU A 136 2.26 -4.25 -1.02
CA LEU A 136 2.16 -5.38 -1.96
C LEU A 136 1.58 -4.93 -3.30
N PRO A 137 2.02 -5.55 -4.44
CA PRO A 137 1.37 -5.33 -5.73
C PRO A 137 -0.11 -5.75 -5.68
N HIS A 138 -0.99 -4.97 -6.28
CA HIS A 138 -2.45 -5.17 -6.20
C HIS A 138 -2.92 -6.59 -6.57
N GLN A 139 -2.26 -7.24 -7.52
CA GLN A 139 -2.60 -8.61 -7.92
C GLN A 139 -2.29 -9.68 -6.86
N GLN A 140 -1.45 -9.38 -5.88
CA GLN A 140 -1.05 -10.30 -4.81
C GLN A 140 -1.75 -10.03 -3.47
N VAL A 141 -2.29 -8.83 -3.28
CA VAL A 141 -2.96 -8.44 -2.01
C VAL A 141 -4.05 -9.44 -1.63
N ALA A 142 -4.89 -9.87 -2.55
CA ALA A 142 -5.96 -10.83 -2.29
C ALA A 142 -5.46 -12.25 -1.93
N ARG A 143 -4.25 -12.61 -2.37
CA ARG A 143 -3.68 -13.95 -2.20
C ARG A 143 -2.78 -14.05 -0.96
N ILE A 144 -1.96 -13.03 -0.71
CA ILE A 144 -1.06 -12.97 0.46
C ILE A 144 -1.84 -12.60 1.73
N ALA A 145 -2.90 -11.79 1.63
CA ALA A 145 -3.79 -11.51 2.75
C ALA A 145 -4.38 -12.79 3.37
N LYS A 146 -4.71 -13.80 2.55
CA LYS A 146 -5.17 -15.10 3.01
C LYS A 146 -4.15 -15.83 3.89
N PHE A 147 -2.86 -15.61 3.67
CA PHE A 147 -1.78 -16.28 4.41
C PHE A 147 -1.41 -15.56 5.73
N VAL A 148 -1.42 -14.23 5.72
CA VAL A 148 -1.24 -13.44 6.95
C VAL A 148 -2.37 -13.71 7.93
N GLU A 149 -3.59 -13.99 7.44
CA GLU A 149 -4.74 -14.37 8.26
C GLU A 149 -4.57 -15.71 9.01
N THR A 150 -3.80 -16.67 8.45
CA THR A 150 -3.59 -17.98 9.11
C THR A 150 -2.51 -17.95 10.20
N ASN A 151 -1.61 -16.96 10.18
CA ASN A 151 -0.48 -16.88 11.13
C ASN A 151 -0.53 -15.69 12.10
N ALA A 152 -1.41 -14.72 11.89
CA ALA A 152 -1.68 -13.64 12.83
C ALA A 152 -3.08 -13.84 13.42
N SER A 153 -3.12 -14.45 14.58
CA SER A 153 -4.34 -14.54 15.39
C SER A 153 -5.00 -13.15 15.51
N ARG A 154 -6.16 -12.98 14.87
CA ARG A 154 -7.11 -11.88 15.06
C ARG A 154 -6.67 -10.47 14.60
N SER A 155 -6.36 -10.29 13.34
CA SER A 155 -6.59 -8.99 12.70
C SER A 155 -7.84 -9.08 11.83
N LEU A 156 -8.78 -8.16 12.06
CA LEU A 156 -10.02 -8.01 11.30
C LEU A 156 -9.70 -7.86 9.80
N ARG A 157 -10.47 -8.51 8.93
CA ARG A 157 -10.32 -8.32 7.47
C ARG A 157 -10.55 -6.84 7.15
N PRO A 158 -9.85 -6.23 6.17
CA PRO A 158 -10.10 -4.84 5.78
C PRO A 158 -11.58 -4.54 5.52
N VAL A 159 -12.33 -5.51 4.98
CA VAL A 159 -13.79 -5.45 4.79
C VAL A 159 -14.54 -5.36 6.11
N ASP A 160 -14.07 -6.02 7.17
CA ASP A 160 -14.72 -6.01 8.49
C ASP A 160 -14.49 -4.68 9.23
N THR A 161 -13.50 -3.89 8.80
CA THR A 161 -13.25 -2.54 9.31
C THR A 161 -14.13 -1.47 8.66
N LEU A 162 -14.82 -1.80 7.56
CA LEU A 162 -15.73 -0.89 6.89
C LEU A 162 -17.03 -0.73 7.69
N THR A 163 -17.38 0.50 7.98
CA THR A 163 -18.67 0.84 8.58
C THR A 163 -19.82 0.51 7.64
N GLN A 164 -21.03 0.37 8.18
CA GLN A 164 -22.22 0.15 7.34
C GLN A 164 -22.42 1.27 6.32
N ARG A 165 -22.10 2.51 6.67
CA ARG A 165 -22.17 3.67 5.78
C ARG A 165 -21.17 3.59 4.63
N GLU A 166 -19.95 3.14 4.90
CA GLU A 166 -18.92 2.94 3.89
C GLU A 166 -19.29 1.80 2.93
N LYS A 167 -19.84 0.70 3.44
CA LYS A 167 -20.37 -0.41 2.63
C LYS A 167 -21.50 0.06 1.70
N THR A 168 -22.40 0.89 2.19
CA THR A 168 -23.47 1.49 1.39
C THR A 168 -22.91 2.36 0.26
N ILE A 169 -21.90 3.18 0.54
CA ILE A 169 -21.26 4.01 -0.49
C ILE A 169 -20.60 3.14 -1.57
N ILE A 170 -19.91 2.06 -1.17
CA ILE A 170 -19.31 1.11 -2.11
C ILE A 170 -20.38 0.48 -3.01
N SER A 171 -21.56 0.11 -2.48
CA SER A 171 -22.63 -0.47 -3.29
C SER A 171 -23.14 0.47 -4.38
N TYR A 172 -23.30 1.76 -4.09
CA TYR A 172 -23.68 2.75 -5.10
C TYR A 172 -22.56 2.99 -6.13
N LEU A 173 -21.28 2.96 -5.70
CA LEU A 173 -20.15 3.04 -6.62
C LEU A 173 -20.12 1.90 -7.62
N MET A 174 -20.43 0.67 -7.16
CA MET A 174 -20.50 -0.53 -8.02
C MET A 174 -21.64 -0.42 -9.04
N GLN A 175 -22.72 0.30 -8.73
CA GLN A 175 -23.83 0.62 -9.63
C GLN A 175 -23.51 1.78 -10.59
N GLY A 176 -22.31 2.38 -10.50
CA GLY A 176 -21.86 3.47 -11.37
C GLY A 176 -22.25 4.87 -10.91
N TRP A 177 -22.87 5.03 -9.73
CA TRP A 177 -23.35 6.33 -9.24
C TRP A 177 -22.20 7.33 -9.00
N ARG A 178 -22.40 8.58 -9.41
CA ARG A 178 -21.46 9.68 -9.14
C ARG A 178 -21.59 10.17 -7.70
N ASN A 179 -20.56 10.79 -7.16
CA ASN A 179 -20.54 11.28 -5.77
C ASN A 179 -21.72 12.19 -5.45
N ARG A 180 -22.15 13.02 -6.41
CA ARG A 180 -23.31 13.90 -6.28
C ARG A 180 -24.62 13.12 -6.11
N GLU A 181 -24.81 12.05 -6.87
CA GLU A 181 -26.00 11.19 -6.81
C GLU A 181 -26.05 10.44 -5.48
N ILE A 182 -24.90 9.90 -5.05
CA ILE A 182 -24.74 9.26 -3.74
C ILE A 182 -25.06 10.26 -2.62
N ALA A 183 -24.55 11.49 -2.72
CA ALA A 183 -24.78 12.53 -1.72
C ALA A 183 -26.26 12.88 -1.59
N GLN A 184 -26.96 13.05 -2.71
CA GLN A 184 -28.39 13.33 -2.74
C GLN A 184 -29.21 12.20 -2.13
N HIS A 185 -28.92 10.96 -2.53
CA HIS A 185 -29.65 9.80 -2.04
C HIS A 185 -29.41 9.52 -0.54
N LEU A 186 -28.22 9.79 -0.06
CA LEU A 186 -27.85 9.60 1.34
C LEU A 186 -28.13 10.84 2.21
N THR A 187 -28.67 11.91 1.65
CA THR A 187 -28.99 13.18 2.33
C THR A 187 -27.76 13.77 3.06
N ILE A 188 -26.60 13.75 2.38
CA ILE A 188 -25.33 14.31 2.85
C ILE A 188 -24.70 15.20 1.78
N THR A 189 -23.61 15.90 2.09
CA THR A 189 -22.91 16.72 1.11
C THR A 189 -21.99 15.85 0.22
N GLU A 190 -21.72 16.33 -1.01
CA GLU A 190 -20.72 15.68 -1.87
C GLU A 190 -19.34 15.61 -1.22
N GLN A 191 -18.99 16.63 -0.43
CA GLN A 191 -17.73 16.64 0.32
C GLN A 191 -17.69 15.53 1.37
N THR A 192 -18.82 15.24 2.02
CA THR A 192 -18.92 14.11 2.97
C THR A 192 -18.71 12.77 2.28
N VAL A 193 -19.26 12.59 1.05
CA VAL A 193 -19.01 11.39 0.24
C VAL A 193 -17.52 11.26 -0.11
N LYS A 194 -16.86 12.35 -0.51
CA LYS A 194 -15.42 12.37 -0.79
C LYS A 194 -14.58 11.99 0.45
N ASN A 195 -14.97 12.45 1.63
CA ASN A 195 -14.30 12.11 2.89
C ASN A 195 -14.47 10.61 3.22
N HIS A 196 -15.69 10.07 3.05
CA HIS A 196 -15.92 8.63 3.20
C HIS A 196 -15.10 7.81 2.21
N LEU A 197 -15.03 8.22 0.94
CA LEU A 197 -14.23 7.54 -0.07
C LEU A 197 -12.74 7.53 0.29
N ARG A 198 -12.22 8.63 0.78
CA ARG A 198 -10.84 8.70 1.27
C ARG A 198 -10.61 7.71 2.41
N SER A 199 -11.51 7.68 3.40
CA SER A 199 -11.45 6.70 4.50
C SER A 199 -11.53 5.25 4.00
N ILE A 200 -12.41 4.98 3.02
CA ILE A 200 -12.52 3.66 2.39
C ILE A 200 -11.21 3.30 1.69
N TYR A 201 -10.64 4.19 0.87
CA TYR A 201 -9.37 3.95 0.17
C TYR A 201 -8.26 3.62 1.16
N ASP A 202 -8.17 4.36 2.25
CA ASP A 202 -7.18 4.12 3.30
C ASP A 202 -7.39 2.77 3.99
N LYS A 203 -8.64 2.38 4.27
CA LYS A 203 -8.99 1.11 4.95
C LYS A 203 -8.76 -0.12 4.07
N VAL A 204 -9.13 -0.06 2.79
CA VAL A 204 -9.01 -1.21 1.87
C VAL A 204 -7.73 -1.21 1.06
N GLY A 205 -6.90 -0.16 1.18
CA GLY A 205 -5.58 -0.09 0.55
C GLY A 205 -5.62 0.19 -0.95
N VAL A 206 -6.64 0.87 -1.47
CA VAL A 206 -6.77 1.26 -2.88
C VAL A 206 -6.52 2.76 -3.08
N SER A 207 -6.13 3.15 -4.29
CA SER A 207 -5.69 4.52 -4.58
C SER A 207 -6.74 5.35 -5.29
N ASP A 208 -7.69 4.72 -5.97
CA ASP A 208 -8.70 5.40 -6.77
C ASP A 208 -10.05 4.66 -6.83
N ARG A 209 -11.02 5.30 -7.52
CA ARG A 209 -12.38 4.78 -7.66
C ARG A 209 -12.43 3.46 -8.42
N LEU A 210 -11.65 3.33 -9.50
CA LEU A 210 -11.64 2.13 -10.34
C LEU A 210 -11.08 0.95 -9.56
N GLU A 211 -9.99 1.16 -8.85
CA GLU A 211 -9.40 0.16 -7.96
C GLU A 211 -10.38 -0.28 -6.87
N LEU A 212 -11.14 0.65 -6.28
CA LEU A 212 -12.15 0.31 -5.29
C LEU A 212 -13.26 -0.56 -5.86
N VAL A 213 -13.75 -0.26 -7.05
CA VAL A 213 -14.78 -1.06 -7.72
C VAL A 213 -14.25 -2.46 -8.04
N LEU A 214 -13.04 -2.57 -8.58
CA LEU A 214 -12.40 -3.86 -8.86
C LEU A 214 -12.17 -4.66 -7.57
N TYR A 215 -11.72 -4.02 -6.51
CA TYR A 215 -11.57 -4.62 -5.18
C TYR A 215 -12.91 -5.18 -4.67
N ALA A 216 -13.99 -4.38 -4.74
CA ALA A 216 -15.32 -4.79 -4.29
C ALA A 216 -15.88 -5.97 -5.07
N ILE A 217 -15.67 -6.01 -6.40
CA ILE A 217 -16.03 -7.15 -7.25
C ILE A 217 -15.23 -8.39 -6.85
N HIS A 218 -13.93 -8.24 -6.65
CA HIS A 218 -13.03 -9.36 -6.33
C HIS A 218 -13.32 -9.97 -4.96
N GLN A 219 -13.67 -9.14 -3.97
CA GLN A 219 -14.04 -9.56 -2.62
C GLN A 219 -15.47 -10.12 -2.53
N LYS A 220 -16.17 -10.22 -3.69
CA LYS A 220 -17.58 -10.61 -3.72
C LYS A 220 -18.42 -9.86 -2.68
N LEU A 221 -18.16 -8.56 -2.55
CA LEU A 221 -19.00 -7.65 -1.77
C LEU A 221 -20.35 -7.49 -2.49
N LEU A 222 -21.07 -8.60 -2.64
CA LEU A 222 -22.47 -8.64 -3.05
C LEU A 222 -23.27 -8.09 -1.86
N LEU A 223 -23.30 -6.78 -1.73
CA LEU A 223 -24.27 -6.15 -0.85
C LEU A 223 -25.65 -6.35 -1.49
N PRO A 224 -26.66 -6.81 -0.70
CA PRO A 224 -28.00 -6.98 -1.23
C PRO A 224 -28.47 -5.66 -1.86
N PRO A 225 -29.31 -5.72 -2.92
CA PRO A 225 -29.87 -4.52 -3.51
C PRO A 225 -30.58 -3.73 -2.40
N VAL A 226 -30.20 -2.46 -2.24
CA VAL A 226 -30.90 -1.54 -1.34
C VAL A 226 -32.30 -1.39 -1.87
N GLN A 227 -33.28 -2.00 -1.19
CA GLN A 227 -34.69 -1.77 -1.52
C GLN A 227 -34.98 -0.29 -1.27
N PRO A 228 -35.64 0.41 -2.21
CA PRO A 228 -36.13 1.75 -1.93
C PRO A 228 -37.12 1.65 -0.75
N SER A 229 -36.92 2.50 0.24
CA SER A 229 -37.83 2.65 1.38
C SER A 229 -39.24 2.89 0.87
N GLN A 230 -40.19 2.00 1.23
CA GLN A 230 -41.62 2.08 0.90
C GLN A 230 -42.31 3.16 1.77
N ASP A 231 -41.92 4.42 1.65
CA ASP A 231 -42.60 5.55 2.34
C ASP A 231 -43.22 6.58 1.43
N GLU A 232 -43.39 6.28 0.12
CA GLU A 232 -44.11 7.17 -0.80
C GLU A 232 -45.33 6.53 -1.50
N ALA A 233 -46.02 5.63 -0.82
CA ALA A 233 -47.27 5.04 -1.37
C ALA A 233 -48.49 5.29 -0.48
N SER A 234 -48.67 6.54 0.01
CA SER A 234 -49.94 6.94 0.64
C SER A 234 -50.20 8.44 0.58
N ALA A 235 -50.31 8.96 -0.63
CA ALA A 235 -51.01 10.21 -0.87
C ALA A 235 -51.94 10.02 -2.09
N LYS A 236 -53.05 9.35 -1.89
CA LYS A 236 -54.21 9.49 -2.80
C LYS A 236 -54.87 10.85 -2.55
N PRO A 237 -55.13 11.67 -3.55
CA PRO A 237 -56.07 12.78 -3.40
C PRO A 237 -57.51 12.21 -3.45
N ALA A 238 -58.28 12.52 -2.44
CA ALA A 238 -59.72 12.34 -2.47
C ALA A 238 -60.35 13.47 -3.27
N SER A 239 -61.20 13.06 -4.20
CA SER A 239 -62.34 13.76 -4.83
C SER A 239 -62.19 15.18 -5.28
#